data_b99e5ddeaca5cb1265b3dc29b8698a57
#
_entry.id   b99e5ddeaca5cb1265b3dc29b8698a57
#
_cell.length_a   1.000
_cell.length_b   1.000
_cell.length_c   1.000
_cell.angle_alpha   90.00
_cell.angle_beta   90.00
_cell.angle_gamma   90.00
#
_symmetry.space_group_name_H-M   'P 1'
#
loop_
_entity.id
_entity.type
_entity.pdbx_description
1 polymer ?
#
loop_
_entity_poly.entity_id
_entity_poly.type
_entity_poly.pdbx_seq_one_letter_code
_entity_poly.pdbx_strand_id
1 'polypeptide(L)'
;MQDYIQFKLYRERYYSNCYAKRFGQLKMESNYSTDNIPEIALSWAALGEPVVLATVVETWGSAPRRVGAQMAIGLNGKMQGSVSGGCIENAVVSEAEETITTKKIRLLEYGVSNEDAFSVGLACGGKIRVMLEPVGHTFSIETLKRLVELRRNKVPVACVVDIKSGKTELKTESFSERLISGLSGFEEEDKVFVTVHSSPIRIVIVGAVHIAQNLVKLSRIANFDPIVIDPRSGFANSDRFDLENIIEEWPDTALSELSIDRNTAVVLLTHDPKLDDPALEIALNSNAFYIGALGSNKTHAARIDRMEKLGFDPESTNRISGPIGLKIGASNPAEIAVSILAEIISKLRQHK
;
A
#
# COMPACT_ATOMS: atom_id res chain seq x y z
N MET A 1 14.60 3.56 -35.32
CA MET A 1 13.63 2.43 -35.43
C MET A 1 14.24 1.11 -34.98
N GLN A 2 15.51 0.81 -35.28
CA GLN A 2 16.21 -0.40 -34.84
C GLN A 2 16.45 -0.44 -33.32
N ASP A 3 16.81 0.68 -32.71
CA ASP A 3 17.06 0.77 -31.26
C ASP A 3 15.80 0.59 -30.43
N TYR A 4 14.63 1.02 -30.92
CA TYR A 4 13.34 0.83 -30.26
C TYR A 4 12.91 -0.66 -30.23
N ILE A 5 13.22 -1.39 -31.29
CA ILE A 5 12.94 -2.85 -31.38
C ILE A 5 13.87 -3.64 -30.48
N GLN A 6 15.15 -3.27 -30.41
CA GLN A 6 16.10 -3.89 -29.47
C GLN A 6 15.73 -3.66 -28.02
N PHE A 7 15.25 -2.45 -27.67
CA PHE A 7 14.78 -2.10 -26.34
C PHE A 7 13.52 -2.89 -25.94
N LYS A 8 12.58 -3.08 -26.88
CA LYS A 8 11.37 -3.89 -26.65
C LYS A 8 11.68 -5.36 -26.42
N LEU A 9 12.62 -5.93 -27.20
CA LEU A 9 13.11 -7.31 -27.06
C LEU A 9 13.94 -7.53 -25.78
N TYR A 10 14.71 -6.52 -25.37
CA TYR A 10 15.43 -6.55 -24.09
C TYR A 10 14.46 -6.53 -22.90
N ARG A 11 13.41 -5.72 -22.96
CA ARG A 11 12.34 -5.64 -21.97
C ARG A 11 11.58 -6.96 -21.85
N GLU A 12 11.20 -7.59 -22.95
CA GLU A 12 10.51 -8.90 -22.95
C GLU A 12 11.42 -10.05 -22.43
N ARG A 13 12.72 -10.04 -22.76
CA ARG A 13 13.69 -11.00 -22.23
C ARG A 13 13.99 -10.80 -20.76
N TYR A 14 14.04 -9.56 -20.28
CA TYR A 14 14.27 -9.25 -18.89
C TYR A 14 13.10 -9.71 -18.01
N TYR A 15 11.86 -9.46 -18.45
CA TYR A 15 10.68 -9.93 -17.74
C TYR A 15 10.52 -11.45 -17.78
N SER A 16 10.78 -12.13 -18.90
CA SER A 16 10.67 -13.59 -19.00
C SER A 16 11.77 -14.33 -18.21
N ASN A 17 13.00 -13.82 -18.14
CA ASN A 17 14.07 -14.43 -17.35
C ASN A 17 13.93 -14.18 -15.83
N CYS A 18 13.36 -13.05 -15.39
CA CYS A 18 12.99 -12.87 -14.00
C CYS A 18 11.86 -13.82 -13.57
N TYR A 19 10.89 -14.10 -14.46
CA TYR A 19 9.81 -15.05 -14.18
C TYR A 19 10.31 -16.49 -14.01
N ALA A 20 11.22 -16.97 -14.83
CA ALA A 20 11.69 -18.36 -14.81
C ALA A 20 12.62 -18.70 -13.63
N LYS A 21 13.41 -17.74 -13.10
CA LYS A 21 14.28 -17.94 -11.94
C LYS A 21 13.56 -17.87 -10.58
N ARG A 22 12.36 -17.28 -10.53
CA ARG A 22 11.62 -17.05 -9.28
C ARG A 22 10.74 -18.22 -8.84
N PHE A 23 10.48 -19.19 -9.72
CA PHE A 23 9.67 -20.39 -9.39
C PHE A 23 10.45 -21.54 -8.77
N GLY A 24 11.78 -21.47 -8.70
CA GLY A 24 12.64 -22.58 -8.23
C GLY A 24 13.08 -22.53 -6.77
N GLN A 25 12.94 -21.43 -6.06
CA GLN A 25 13.26 -21.33 -4.62
C GLN A 25 12.39 -20.29 -3.94
N LEU A 26 11.23 -20.68 -3.41
CA LEU A 26 10.53 -19.96 -2.34
C LEU A 26 11.39 -20.05 -1.06
N LYS A 27 12.48 -19.29 -0.99
CA LYS A 27 12.99 -18.83 0.29
C LYS A 27 11.95 -17.84 0.82
N MET A 28 11.22 -18.27 1.85
CA MET A 28 10.41 -17.40 2.67
C MET A 28 11.34 -16.43 3.39
N GLU A 29 11.72 -15.34 2.72
CA GLU A 29 12.25 -14.19 3.43
C GLU A 29 11.09 -13.55 4.22
N SER A 30 11.30 -13.47 5.53
CA SER A 30 10.34 -13.02 6.54
C SER A 30 10.07 -11.50 6.50
N ASN A 31 9.74 -10.95 5.33
CA ASN A 31 9.21 -9.60 5.19
C ASN A 31 7.67 -9.67 5.11
N TYR A 32 7.05 -10.13 6.20
CA TYR A 32 5.59 -10.06 6.34
C TYR A 32 5.17 -8.60 6.56
N SER A 33 4.86 -7.91 5.49
CA SER A 33 4.03 -6.72 5.57
C SER A 33 2.68 -7.13 6.15
N THR A 34 2.13 -6.35 7.07
CA THR A 34 0.81 -6.60 7.69
C THR A 34 -0.33 -6.66 6.66
N ASP A 35 -0.08 -6.33 5.41
CA ASP A 35 -1.07 -6.26 4.32
C ASP A 35 -1.00 -7.43 3.32
N ASN A 36 -0.13 -8.43 3.54
CA ASN A 36 -0.02 -9.61 2.67
C ASN A 36 -0.88 -10.80 3.15
N ILE A 37 -2.03 -10.50 3.76
CA ILE A 37 -2.90 -11.52 4.34
C ILE A 37 -3.51 -12.47 3.30
N PRO A 38 -4.01 -12.00 2.13
CA PRO A 38 -4.49 -12.89 1.07
C PRO A 38 -3.40 -13.84 0.55
N GLU A 39 -2.16 -13.36 0.40
CA GLU A 39 -1.00 -14.15 -0.02
C GLU A 39 -0.67 -15.24 0.98
N ILE A 40 -0.70 -14.92 2.27
CA ILE A 40 -0.48 -15.86 3.38
C ILE A 40 -1.60 -16.90 3.41
N ALA A 41 -2.86 -16.49 3.36
CA ALA A 41 -4.01 -17.38 3.32
C ALA A 41 -3.91 -18.36 2.14
N LEU A 42 -3.51 -17.87 0.96
CA LEU A 42 -3.29 -18.71 -0.21
C LEU A 42 -2.16 -19.72 0.00
N SER A 43 -1.05 -19.29 0.62
CA SER A 43 0.10 -20.17 0.88
C SER A 43 -0.26 -21.32 1.82
N TRP A 44 -1.03 -21.05 2.88
CA TRP A 44 -1.48 -22.08 3.82
C TRP A 44 -2.50 -23.03 3.17
N ALA A 45 -3.47 -22.47 2.44
CA ALA A 45 -4.44 -23.27 1.69
C ALA A 45 -3.79 -24.18 0.63
N ALA A 46 -2.71 -23.70 -0.02
CA ALA A 46 -1.95 -24.51 -0.98
C ALA A 46 -1.21 -25.69 -0.34
N LEU A 47 -0.92 -25.62 0.96
CA LEU A 47 -0.38 -26.74 1.77
C LEU A 47 -1.47 -27.70 2.25
N GLY A 48 -2.73 -27.46 1.90
CA GLY A 48 -3.87 -28.26 2.36
C GLY A 48 -4.33 -27.91 3.78
N GLU A 49 -3.81 -26.81 4.38
CA GLU A 49 -4.24 -26.37 5.70
C GLU A 49 -5.61 -25.67 5.59
N PRO A 50 -6.57 -25.97 6.50
CA PRO A 50 -7.77 -25.17 6.62
C PRO A 50 -7.43 -23.72 7.01
N VAL A 51 -8.04 -22.76 6.34
CA VAL A 51 -7.78 -21.33 6.56
C VAL A 51 -9.10 -20.58 6.63
N VAL A 52 -9.19 -19.65 7.57
CA VAL A 52 -10.24 -18.65 7.67
C VAL A 52 -9.62 -17.26 7.45
N LEU A 53 -10.25 -16.46 6.62
CA LEU A 53 -9.92 -15.06 6.47
C LEU A 53 -10.88 -14.24 7.34
N ALA A 54 -10.33 -13.58 8.36
CA ALA A 54 -11.06 -12.64 9.21
C ALA A 54 -10.91 -11.24 8.66
N THR A 55 -12.00 -10.51 8.44
CA THR A 55 -12.01 -9.13 7.90
C THR A 55 -12.81 -8.23 8.82
N VAL A 56 -12.24 -7.08 9.20
CA VAL A 56 -12.95 -6.01 9.91
C VAL A 56 -13.98 -5.41 8.95
N VAL A 57 -15.26 -5.52 9.27
CA VAL A 57 -16.33 -5.02 8.41
C VAL A 57 -16.95 -3.74 8.93
N GLU A 58 -16.85 -3.47 10.24
CA GLU A 58 -17.40 -2.26 10.84
C GLU A 58 -16.70 -1.91 12.16
N THR A 59 -16.60 -0.61 12.46
CA THR A 59 -16.00 -0.10 13.69
C THR A 59 -16.75 1.11 14.22
N TRP A 60 -16.90 1.21 15.55
CA TRP A 60 -17.48 2.38 16.24
C TRP A 60 -16.55 2.83 17.36
N GLY A 61 -16.36 4.12 17.48
CA GLY A 61 -15.46 4.72 18.47
C GLY A 61 -14.00 4.55 18.10
N SER A 62 -13.13 4.46 19.10
CA SER A 62 -11.68 4.25 18.90
C SER A 62 -11.39 2.81 18.55
N ALA A 63 -11.16 2.53 17.27
CA ALA A 63 -10.73 1.22 16.81
C ALA A 63 -9.28 1.29 16.30
N PRO A 64 -8.37 0.42 16.77
CA PRO A 64 -6.97 0.44 16.37
C PRO A 64 -6.75 -0.07 14.93
N ARG A 65 -7.72 -0.81 14.37
CA ARG A 65 -7.70 -1.31 12.99
C ARG A 65 -8.89 -0.75 12.21
N ARG A 66 -8.66 -0.45 10.93
CA ARG A 66 -9.68 0.11 10.04
C ARG A 66 -10.55 -0.98 9.43
N VAL A 67 -11.73 -0.61 8.96
CA VAL A 67 -12.57 -1.44 8.09
C VAL A 67 -11.75 -1.90 6.88
N GLY A 68 -11.83 -3.19 6.55
CA GLY A 68 -11.01 -3.85 5.53
C GLY A 68 -9.70 -4.45 6.06
N ALA A 69 -9.30 -4.22 7.33
CA ALA A 69 -8.14 -4.90 7.92
C ALA A 69 -8.41 -6.40 8.03
N GLN A 70 -7.37 -7.21 7.77
CA GLN A 70 -7.51 -8.66 7.67
C GLN A 70 -6.55 -9.42 8.58
N MET A 71 -6.94 -10.65 8.91
CA MET A 71 -6.14 -11.64 9.61
C MET A 71 -6.41 -13.02 8.99
N ALA A 72 -5.36 -13.76 8.65
CA ALA A 72 -5.46 -15.17 8.28
C ALA A 72 -5.36 -16.04 9.54
N ILE A 73 -6.24 -17.03 9.66
CA ILE A 73 -6.32 -17.94 10.80
C ILE A 73 -6.27 -19.37 10.28
N GLY A 74 -5.33 -20.16 10.78
CA GLY A 74 -5.18 -21.57 10.52
C GLY A 74 -5.53 -22.42 11.75
N LEU A 75 -5.22 -23.70 11.67
CA LEU A 75 -5.41 -24.61 12.81
C LEU A 75 -4.46 -24.29 13.98
N ASN A 76 -4.85 -24.77 15.19
CA ASN A 76 -4.02 -24.71 16.41
C ASN A 76 -3.60 -23.29 16.81
N GLY A 77 -4.45 -22.30 16.58
CA GLY A 77 -4.19 -20.91 16.93
C GLY A 77 -3.18 -20.20 16.02
N LYS A 78 -2.79 -20.81 14.88
CA LYS A 78 -1.94 -20.18 13.89
C LYS A 78 -2.64 -18.96 13.33
N MET A 79 -2.03 -17.78 13.42
CA MET A 79 -2.60 -16.54 12.90
C MET A 79 -1.53 -15.61 12.34
N GLN A 80 -1.93 -14.78 11.37
CA GLN A 80 -1.10 -13.72 10.82
C GLN A 80 -1.98 -12.51 10.46
N GLY A 81 -1.51 -11.31 10.76
CA GLY A 81 -2.27 -10.08 10.65
C GLY A 81 -2.96 -9.70 11.95
N SER A 82 -3.92 -8.78 11.91
CA SER A 82 -4.66 -8.34 13.10
C SER A 82 -5.96 -7.64 12.71
N VAL A 83 -6.99 -7.84 13.52
CA VAL A 83 -8.31 -7.19 13.38
C VAL A 83 -8.57 -6.14 14.46
N SER A 84 -7.86 -6.18 15.60
CA SER A 84 -8.10 -5.25 16.72
C SER A 84 -6.83 -4.66 17.35
N GLY A 85 -5.65 -5.13 16.94
CA GLY A 85 -4.38 -4.75 17.56
C GLY A 85 -4.08 -5.50 18.85
N GLY A 86 -4.64 -6.68 19.06
CA GLY A 86 -4.33 -7.60 20.18
C GLY A 86 -5.47 -7.82 21.18
N CYS A 87 -6.58 -7.07 21.08
CA CYS A 87 -7.64 -7.15 22.10
C CYS A 87 -8.57 -8.36 21.93
N ILE A 88 -9.01 -8.68 20.71
CA ILE A 88 -10.00 -9.72 20.44
C ILE A 88 -9.48 -10.88 19.60
N GLU A 89 -8.23 -10.87 19.19
CA GLU A 89 -7.64 -11.87 18.30
C GLU A 89 -7.87 -13.30 18.79
N ASN A 90 -7.64 -13.57 20.09
CA ASN A 90 -7.87 -14.89 20.65
C ASN A 90 -9.32 -15.36 20.55
N ALA A 91 -10.28 -14.45 20.77
CA ALA A 91 -11.70 -14.78 20.63
C ALA A 91 -12.06 -15.05 19.16
N VAL A 92 -11.54 -14.25 18.22
CA VAL A 92 -11.73 -14.45 16.79
C VAL A 92 -11.12 -15.77 16.32
N VAL A 93 -9.96 -16.16 16.85
CA VAL A 93 -9.31 -17.45 16.57
C VAL A 93 -10.17 -18.62 17.04
N SER A 94 -10.75 -18.56 18.25
CA SER A 94 -11.65 -19.60 18.77
C SER A 94 -12.90 -19.75 17.87
N GLU A 95 -13.49 -18.65 17.42
CA GLU A 95 -14.65 -18.66 16.53
C GLU A 95 -14.32 -19.16 15.10
N ALA A 96 -13.05 -19.03 14.67
CA ALA A 96 -12.59 -19.54 13.39
C ALA A 96 -12.62 -21.09 13.33
N GLU A 97 -12.45 -21.80 14.42
CA GLU A 97 -12.55 -23.28 14.48
C GLU A 97 -13.97 -23.75 14.10
N GLU A 98 -14.98 -23.06 14.60
CA GLU A 98 -16.36 -23.33 14.22
C GLU A 98 -16.63 -22.95 12.76
N THR A 99 -16.04 -21.85 12.26
CA THR A 99 -16.14 -21.43 10.86
C THR A 99 -15.54 -22.47 9.91
N ILE A 100 -14.40 -23.09 10.28
CA ILE A 100 -13.77 -24.20 9.55
C ILE A 100 -14.73 -25.41 9.48
N THR A 101 -15.36 -25.73 10.59
CA THR A 101 -16.24 -26.89 10.71
C THR A 101 -17.55 -26.69 9.91
N THR A 102 -18.20 -25.54 10.07
CA THR A 102 -19.49 -25.23 9.45
C THR A 102 -19.39 -24.86 7.97
N LYS A 103 -18.20 -24.41 7.52
CA LYS A 103 -17.92 -23.96 6.16
C LYS A 103 -18.81 -22.80 5.70
N LYS A 104 -19.29 -21.98 6.63
CA LYS A 104 -20.16 -20.84 6.39
C LYS A 104 -19.52 -19.55 6.86
N ILE A 105 -19.89 -18.43 6.21
CA ILE A 105 -19.56 -17.09 6.71
C ILE A 105 -20.18 -16.90 8.09
N ARG A 106 -19.43 -16.21 8.96
CA ARG A 106 -19.92 -15.73 10.26
C ARG A 106 -19.62 -14.26 10.42
N LEU A 107 -20.55 -13.53 11.01
CA LEU A 107 -20.35 -12.16 11.45
C LEU A 107 -20.32 -12.15 12.97
N LEU A 108 -19.22 -11.65 13.52
CA LEU A 108 -18.99 -11.57 14.96
C LEU A 108 -18.98 -10.09 15.37
N GLU A 109 -19.60 -9.79 16.51
CA GLU A 109 -19.61 -8.44 17.08
C GLU A 109 -18.95 -8.48 18.45
N TYR A 110 -18.02 -7.54 18.67
CA TYR A 110 -17.33 -7.36 19.93
C TYR A 110 -17.46 -5.91 20.39
N GLY A 111 -17.76 -5.67 21.67
CA GLY A 111 -17.88 -4.31 22.19
C GLY A 111 -18.33 -4.25 23.64
N VAL A 112 -18.34 -3.04 24.22
CA VAL A 112 -18.67 -2.79 25.64
C VAL A 112 -20.17 -2.64 25.78
N SER A 113 -20.94 -3.72 25.86
CA SER A 113 -22.35 -3.59 26.26
C SER A 113 -23.04 -4.89 26.69
N ASN A 114 -22.41 -5.74 27.49
CA ASN A 114 -23.13 -6.74 28.31
C ASN A 114 -22.24 -7.25 29.44
N GLU A 115 -22.83 -7.71 30.53
CA GLU A 115 -22.15 -8.21 31.72
C GLU A 115 -21.17 -9.39 31.44
N ASP A 116 -21.29 -10.04 30.28
CA ASP A 116 -20.37 -11.04 29.75
C ASP A 116 -19.14 -10.46 29.02
N ALA A 117 -19.11 -9.15 28.76
CA ALA A 117 -18.03 -8.48 27.99
C ALA A 117 -16.73 -8.28 28.80
N PHE A 118 -16.70 -8.62 30.07
CA PHE A 118 -15.47 -8.60 30.88
C PHE A 118 -14.44 -9.64 30.44
N SER A 119 -14.85 -10.67 29.67
CA SER A 119 -13.93 -11.70 29.18
C SER A 119 -13.25 -11.36 27.84
N VAL A 120 -13.81 -10.42 27.03
CA VAL A 120 -13.27 -10.04 25.69
C VAL A 120 -13.52 -8.56 25.43
N GLY A 121 -13.14 -7.67 26.35
CA GLY A 121 -13.35 -6.24 26.21
C GLY A 121 -12.29 -5.57 25.32
N LEU A 122 -12.74 -4.73 24.38
CA LEU A 122 -11.89 -3.74 23.74
C LEU A 122 -11.48 -2.70 24.80
N ALA A 123 -10.20 -2.70 25.20
CA ALA A 123 -9.66 -1.78 26.20
C ALA A 123 -9.90 -0.29 25.88
N CYS A 124 -10.22 0.06 24.64
CA CYS A 124 -10.51 1.41 24.14
C CYS A 124 -12.01 1.76 24.13
N GLY A 125 -12.91 0.86 24.60
CA GLY A 125 -14.36 1.14 24.69
C GLY A 125 -15.10 1.23 23.35
N GLY A 126 -14.47 0.82 22.23
CA GLY A 126 -15.10 0.79 20.91
C GLY A 126 -15.90 -0.49 20.65
N LYS A 127 -16.61 -0.53 19.53
CA LYS A 127 -17.22 -1.75 19.00
C LYS A 127 -16.58 -2.11 17.66
N ILE A 128 -16.53 -3.41 17.35
CA ILE A 128 -15.98 -3.93 16.09
C ILE A 128 -16.81 -5.12 15.61
N ARG A 129 -17.09 -5.17 14.31
CA ARG A 129 -17.64 -6.35 13.64
C ARG A 129 -16.59 -6.98 12.76
N VAL A 130 -16.47 -8.29 12.84
CA VAL A 130 -15.49 -9.09 12.08
C VAL A 130 -16.24 -10.17 11.31
N MET A 131 -15.97 -10.25 10.01
CA MET A 131 -16.46 -11.30 9.13
C MET A 131 -15.42 -12.42 9.04
N LEU A 132 -15.83 -13.66 9.22
CA LEU A 132 -15.03 -14.86 9.04
C LEU A 132 -15.44 -15.59 7.77
N GLU A 133 -14.53 -15.75 6.83
CA GLU A 133 -14.74 -16.44 5.56
C GLU A 133 -13.86 -17.69 5.47
N PRO A 134 -14.43 -18.92 5.39
CA PRO A 134 -13.65 -20.13 5.21
C PRO A 134 -13.14 -20.23 3.77
N VAL A 135 -11.81 -20.20 3.62
CA VAL A 135 -11.12 -20.34 2.32
C VAL A 135 -11.32 -21.75 1.77
N GLY A 136 -11.55 -21.85 0.47
CA GLY A 136 -11.89 -23.10 -0.22
C GLY A 136 -13.40 -23.43 -0.21
N HIS A 137 -14.22 -22.58 0.41
CA HIS A 137 -15.66 -22.73 0.49
C HIS A 137 -16.37 -21.45 0.02
N THR A 138 -16.71 -20.53 0.91
CA THR A 138 -17.34 -19.25 0.56
C THR A 138 -16.39 -18.36 -0.22
N PHE A 139 -15.11 -18.33 0.16
CA PHE A 139 -14.05 -17.73 -0.60
C PHE A 139 -13.25 -18.83 -1.34
N SER A 140 -13.56 -19.09 -2.61
CA SER A 140 -12.91 -20.18 -3.35
C SER A 140 -11.40 -19.98 -3.48
N ILE A 141 -10.65 -21.09 -3.53
CA ILE A 141 -9.20 -21.05 -3.78
C ILE A 141 -8.87 -20.34 -5.10
N GLU A 142 -9.73 -20.49 -6.10
CA GLU A 142 -9.56 -19.88 -7.42
C GLU A 142 -9.74 -18.36 -7.37
N THR A 143 -10.75 -17.89 -6.66
CA THR A 143 -10.98 -16.47 -6.39
C THR A 143 -9.80 -15.88 -5.61
N LEU A 144 -9.30 -16.57 -4.60
CA LEU A 144 -8.14 -16.13 -3.81
C LEU A 144 -6.86 -16.08 -4.64
N LYS A 145 -6.61 -17.07 -5.50
CA LYS A 145 -5.49 -17.04 -6.47
C LYS A 145 -5.57 -15.83 -7.39
N ARG A 146 -6.76 -15.58 -7.95
CA ARG A 146 -6.98 -14.43 -8.83
C ARG A 146 -6.80 -13.10 -8.10
N LEU A 147 -7.26 -12.99 -6.85
CA LEU A 147 -7.03 -11.81 -6.01
C LEU A 147 -5.54 -11.56 -5.82
N VAL A 148 -4.77 -12.59 -5.43
CA VAL A 148 -3.32 -12.48 -5.24
C VAL A 148 -2.60 -12.09 -6.53
N GLU A 149 -3.02 -12.62 -7.67
CA GLU A 149 -2.48 -12.24 -8.99
C GLU A 149 -2.74 -10.76 -9.31
N LEU A 150 -3.97 -10.28 -9.13
CA LEU A 150 -4.32 -8.88 -9.37
C LEU A 150 -3.51 -7.95 -8.45
N ARG A 151 -3.38 -8.29 -7.17
CA ARG A 151 -2.55 -7.53 -6.21
C ARG A 151 -1.08 -7.48 -6.62
N ARG A 152 -0.49 -8.61 -7.07
CA ARG A 152 0.89 -8.66 -7.59
C ARG A 152 1.09 -7.76 -8.80
N ASN A 153 0.09 -7.72 -9.67
CA ASN A 153 0.10 -6.85 -10.86
C ASN A 153 -0.30 -5.40 -10.56
N LYS A 154 -0.48 -5.06 -9.26
CA LYS A 154 -0.88 -3.73 -8.80
C LYS A 154 -2.19 -3.23 -9.43
N VAL A 155 -3.11 -4.16 -9.77
CA VAL A 155 -4.44 -3.85 -10.28
C VAL A 155 -5.39 -3.65 -9.09
N PRO A 156 -6.01 -2.47 -8.94
CA PRO A 156 -7.02 -2.25 -7.91
C PRO A 156 -8.19 -3.22 -8.09
N VAL A 157 -8.65 -3.82 -7.00
CA VAL A 157 -9.73 -4.81 -7.04
C VAL A 157 -10.62 -4.71 -5.81
N ALA A 158 -11.92 -4.75 -6.03
CA ALA A 158 -12.94 -4.89 -5.01
C ALA A 158 -13.28 -6.38 -4.84
N CYS A 159 -13.10 -6.89 -3.64
CA CYS A 159 -13.54 -8.21 -3.23
C CYS A 159 -14.93 -8.05 -2.63
N VAL A 160 -15.95 -8.56 -3.31
CA VAL A 160 -17.38 -8.33 -3.04
C VAL A 160 -17.97 -9.59 -2.45
N VAL A 161 -18.48 -9.50 -1.24
CA VAL A 161 -19.04 -10.62 -0.48
C VAL A 161 -20.55 -10.42 -0.27
N ASP A 162 -21.35 -11.30 -0.80
CA ASP A 162 -22.77 -11.37 -0.43
C ASP A 162 -22.91 -12.10 0.91
N ILE A 163 -23.34 -11.38 1.93
CA ILE A 163 -23.38 -11.89 3.31
C ILE A 163 -24.35 -13.07 3.47
N LYS A 164 -25.45 -13.08 2.72
CA LYS A 164 -26.48 -14.11 2.85
C LYS A 164 -26.07 -15.41 2.18
N SER A 165 -25.55 -15.35 0.96
CA SER A 165 -25.12 -16.54 0.23
C SER A 165 -23.69 -16.97 0.58
N GLY A 166 -22.89 -16.06 1.11
CA GLY A 166 -21.47 -16.27 1.34
C GLY A 166 -20.62 -16.26 0.07
N LYS A 167 -21.18 -15.88 -1.07
CA LYS A 167 -20.44 -15.87 -2.33
C LYS A 167 -19.52 -14.67 -2.42
N THR A 168 -18.24 -14.91 -2.73
CA THR A 168 -17.22 -13.90 -2.94
C THR A 168 -16.89 -13.76 -4.41
N GLU A 169 -16.93 -12.53 -4.93
CA GLU A 169 -16.58 -12.18 -6.33
C GLU A 169 -15.53 -11.05 -6.36
N LEU A 170 -14.73 -11.01 -7.43
CA LEU A 170 -13.77 -9.93 -7.68
C LEU A 170 -14.28 -9.00 -8.78
N LYS A 171 -14.18 -7.70 -8.55
CA LYS A 171 -14.58 -6.65 -9.49
C LYS A 171 -13.43 -5.65 -9.65
N THR A 172 -13.02 -5.36 -10.87
CA THR A 172 -11.95 -4.39 -11.19
C THR A 172 -12.48 -3.10 -11.80
N GLU A 173 -13.70 -3.10 -12.34
CA GLU A 173 -14.31 -1.96 -13.02
C GLU A 173 -15.51 -1.38 -12.26
N SER A 174 -16.16 -2.19 -11.43
CA SER A 174 -17.26 -1.74 -10.57
C SER A 174 -16.72 -1.16 -9.26
N PHE A 175 -17.55 -0.39 -8.54
CA PHE A 175 -17.16 0.30 -7.29
C PHE A 175 -16.03 1.30 -7.46
N SER A 176 -16.04 2.07 -8.55
CA SER A 176 -14.99 3.03 -8.90
C SER A 176 -14.66 4.01 -7.78
N GLU A 177 -15.64 4.55 -7.08
CA GLU A 177 -15.43 5.45 -5.94
C GLU A 177 -14.68 4.77 -4.79
N ARG A 178 -15.03 3.52 -4.46
CA ARG A 178 -14.32 2.74 -3.44
C ARG A 178 -12.90 2.38 -3.87
N LEU A 179 -12.72 1.97 -5.13
CA LEU A 179 -11.38 1.68 -5.68
C LEU A 179 -10.48 2.92 -5.68
N ILE A 180 -11.06 4.10 -5.91
CA ILE A 180 -10.36 5.37 -5.87
C ILE A 180 -10.04 5.79 -4.44
N SER A 181 -11.02 5.72 -3.52
CA SER A 181 -10.84 6.13 -2.12
C SER A 181 -10.04 5.10 -1.30
N GLY A 182 -10.01 3.83 -1.74
CA GLY A 182 -9.43 2.72 -1.00
C GLY A 182 -10.22 2.36 0.26
N LEU A 183 -11.51 2.74 0.34
CA LEU A 183 -12.36 2.53 1.50
C LEU A 183 -13.22 1.28 1.35
N SER A 184 -13.00 0.30 2.21
CA SER A 184 -13.86 -0.87 2.36
C SER A 184 -15.14 -0.51 3.13
N GLY A 185 -16.22 -1.25 2.92
CA GLY A 185 -17.46 -1.02 3.66
C GLY A 185 -18.65 -1.79 3.09
N PHE A 186 -19.79 -1.67 3.79
CA PHE A 186 -21.04 -2.25 3.36
C PHE A 186 -21.71 -1.45 2.24
N GLU A 187 -22.49 -2.18 1.43
CA GLU A 187 -23.44 -1.71 0.43
C GLU A 187 -24.80 -2.35 0.71
N GLU A 188 -25.87 -1.79 0.12
CA GLU A 188 -27.22 -2.39 0.12
C GLU A 188 -27.71 -2.80 1.53
N GLU A 189 -27.70 -1.89 2.48
CA GLU A 189 -28.21 -2.14 3.84
C GLU A 189 -27.60 -3.39 4.49
N ASP A 190 -26.26 -3.48 4.49
CA ASP A 190 -25.48 -4.57 5.09
C ASP A 190 -25.58 -5.94 4.39
N LYS A 191 -26.12 -6.00 3.16
CA LYS A 191 -26.23 -7.26 2.41
C LYS A 191 -24.95 -7.65 1.70
N VAL A 192 -24.19 -6.65 1.26
CA VAL A 192 -22.97 -6.84 0.50
C VAL A 192 -21.82 -6.11 1.19
N PHE A 193 -20.72 -6.80 1.43
CA PHE A 193 -19.51 -6.18 1.94
C PHE A 193 -18.45 -6.08 0.84
N VAL A 194 -17.82 -4.93 0.71
CA VAL A 194 -16.79 -4.67 -0.29
C VAL A 194 -15.45 -4.43 0.41
N THR A 195 -14.51 -5.37 0.27
CA THR A 195 -13.12 -5.16 0.67
C THR A 195 -12.34 -4.61 -0.50
N VAL A 196 -11.72 -3.45 -0.34
CA VAL A 196 -10.92 -2.82 -1.38
C VAL A 196 -9.44 -3.18 -1.20
N HIS A 197 -8.87 -3.79 -2.24
CA HIS A 197 -7.44 -3.98 -2.37
C HIS A 197 -6.90 -2.98 -3.40
N SER A 198 -6.46 -1.83 -2.90
CA SER A 198 -5.88 -0.76 -3.73
C SER A 198 -4.45 -1.08 -4.12
N SER A 199 -3.97 -0.45 -5.20
CA SER A 199 -2.55 -0.42 -5.49
C SER A 199 -1.80 0.24 -4.33
N PRO A 200 -0.59 -0.24 -3.97
CA PRO A 200 0.23 0.44 -2.98
C PRO A 200 0.46 1.90 -3.35
N ILE A 201 0.49 2.76 -2.33
CA ILE A 201 0.93 4.14 -2.53
C ILE A 201 2.40 4.13 -2.96
N ARG A 202 2.68 4.75 -4.10
CA ARG A 202 4.05 4.89 -4.61
C ARG A 202 4.71 6.14 -4.03
N ILE A 203 5.97 6.01 -3.64
CA ILE A 203 6.82 7.16 -3.30
C ILE A 203 7.97 7.20 -4.30
N VAL A 204 7.87 8.07 -5.29
CA VAL A 204 8.92 8.28 -6.29
C VAL A 204 9.91 9.32 -5.78
N ILE A 205 11.15 8.89 -5.57
CA ILE A 205 12.21 9.66 -4.94
C ILE A 205 13.24 10.02 -6.01
N VAL A 206 13.32 11.29 -6.36
CA VAL A 206 14.33 11.83 -7.27
C VAL A 206 15.57 12.21 -6.47
N GLY A 207 16.66 11.49 -6.69
CA GLY A 207 17.95 11.65 -6.00
C GLY A 207 18.26 10.51 -5.03
N ALA A 208 19.23 9.67 -5.40
CA ALA A 208 19.72 8.53 -4.61
C ALA A 208 20.70 8.95 -3.50
N VAL A 209 20.34 9.97 -2.70
CA VAL A 209 21.15 10.53 -1.61
C VAL A 209 20.92 9.79 -0.27
N HIS A 210 21.66 10.15 0.80
CA HIS A 210 21.53 9.49 2.11
C HIS A 210 20.11 9.52 2.68
N ILE A 211 19.37 10.62 2.48
CA ILE A 211 17.97 10.71 2.93
C ILE A 211 17.13 9.65 2.21
N ALA A 212 17.35 9.46 0.90
CA ALA A 212 16.62 8.46 0.12
C ALA A 212 16.79 7.04 0.66
N GLN A 213 18.00 6.65 1.09
CA GLN A 213 18.25 5.32 1.67
C GLN A 213 17.39 5.04 2.91
N ASN A 214 17.25 6.04 3.79
CA ASN A 214 16.39 5.93 4.96
C ASN A 214 14.90 5.97 4.58
N LEU A 215 14.52 6.86 3.67
CA LEU A 215 13.13 7.01 3.22
C LEU A 215 12.61 5.73 2.54
N VAL A 216 13.43 5.05 1.73
CA VAL A 216 13.10 3.75 1.12
C VAL A 216 12.77 2.71 2.20
N LYS A 217 13.60 2.57 3.22
CA LYS A 217 13.39 1.62 4.32
C LYS A 217 12.11 1.93 5.10
N LEU A 218 11.91 3.19 5.47
CA LEU A 218 10.73 3.66 6.20
C LEU A 218 9.45 3.51 5.37
N SER A 219 9.51 3.80 4.06
CA SER A 219 8.40 3.62 3.14
C SER A 219 7.94 2.17 3.08
N ARG A 220 8.87 1.22 3.01
CA ARG A 220 8.56 -0.22 3.03
C ARG A 220 7.91 -0.66 4.36
N ILE A 221 8.42 -0.16 5.50
CA ILE A 221 7.83 -0.42 6.82
C ILE A 221 6.38 0.11 6.88
N ALA A 222 6.11 1.23 6.23
CA ALA A 222 4.78 1.83 6.13
C ALA A 222 3.90 1.21 5.02
N ASN A 223 4.34 0.15 4.35
CA ASN A 223 3.68 -0.53 3.22
C ASN A 223 3.46 0.37 2.00
N PHE A 224 4.38 1.29 1.75
CA PHE A 224 4.45 2.07 0.52
C PHE A 224 5.46 1.45 -0.45
N ASP A 225 5.31 1.74 -1.73
CA ASP A 225 6.17 1.24 -2.82
C ASP A 225 7.19 2.34 -3.22
N PRO A 226 8.39 2.36 -2.65
CA PRO A 226 9.40 3.35 -2.98
C PRO A 226 10.09 3.01 -4.30
N ILE A 227 10.26 4.02 -5.16
CA ILE A 227 11.03 3.97 -6.40
C ILE A 227 12.05 5.12 -6.34
N VAL A 228 13.32 4.83 -6.61
CA VAL A 228 14.39 5.82 -6.62
C VAL A 228 14.84 6.08 -8.05
N ILE A 229 14.95 7.34 -8.43
CA ILE A 229 15.43 7.79 -9.74
C ILE A 229 16.67 8.63 -9.55
N ASP A 230 17.78 8.27 -10.20
CA ASP A 230 18.98 9.09 -10.25
C ASP A 230 19.82 8.71 -11.48
N PRO A 231 20.16 9.65 -12.38
CA PRO A 231 20.97 9.36 -13.57
C PRO A 231 22.44 9.10 -13.26
N ARG A 232 22.87 9.33 -12.02
CA ARG A 232 24.26 9.20 -11.61
C ARG A 232 24.55 7.80 -11.09
N SER A 233 25.20 6.93 -11.87
CA SER A 233 25.53 5.54 -11.52
C SER A 233 26.27 5.37 -10.18
N GLY A 234 27.11 6.34 -9.80
CA GLY A 234 27.78 6.32 -8.50
C GLY A 234 26.85 6.48 -7.29
N PHE A 235 25.63 7.01 -7.48
CA PHE A 235 24.59 7.13 -6.47
C PHE A 235 23.56 5.99 -6.59
N ALA A 236 23.19 5.64 -7.81
CA ALA A 236 22.23 4.60 -8.15
C ALA A 236 22.92 3.24 -8.26
N ASN A 237 23.37 2.64 -7.16
CA ASN A 237 24.05 1.35 -7.19
C ASN A 237 23.50 0.35 -6.15
N SER A 238 23.79 -0.94 -6.39
CA SER A 238 23.32 -2.07 -5.58
C SER A 238 23.81 -2.10 -4.14
N ASP A 239 24.93 -1.46 -3.85
CA ASP A 239 25.48 -1.42 -2.49
C ASP A 239 24.70 -0.47 -1.58
N ARG A 240 23.95 0.45 -2.19
CA ARG A 240 23.19 1.48 -1.50
C ARG A 240 21.69 1.23 -1.51
N PHE A 241 21.17 0.59 -2.54
CA PHE A 241 19.75 0.33 -2.75
C PHE A 241 19.55 -1.06 -3.34
N ASP A 242 18.40 -1.69 -3.08
CA ASP A 242 17.99 -2.89 -3.79
C ASP A 242 17.69 -2.54 -5.25
N LEU A 243 18.29 -3.27 -6.18
CA LEU A 243 18.21 -2.99 -7.62
C LEU A 243 16.78 -2.93 -8.18
N GLU A 244 15.85 -3.64 -7.57
CA GLU A 244 14.45 -3.69 -8.01
C GLU A 244 13.72 -2.34 -7.93
N ASN A 245 14.25 -1.39 -7.14
CA ASN A 245 13.60 -0.12 -6.83
C ASN A 245 14.39 1.09 -7.31
N ILE A 246 15.39 0.91 -8.16
CA ILE A 246 16.22 2.00 -8.66
C ILE A 246 16.12 2.09 -10.19
N ILE A 247 15.97 3.31 -10.68
CA ILE A 247 15.93 3.65 -12.10
C ILE A 247 17.09 4.59 -12.37
N GLU A 248 18.11 4.11 -13.11
CA GLU A 248 19.25 4.91 -13.55
C GLU A 248 18.89 5.63 -14.84
N GLU A 249 18.10 6.70 -14.72
CA GLU A 249 17.61 7.49 -15.85
C GLU A 249 17.37 8.95 -15.43
N TRP A 250 17.25 9.86 -16.39
CA TRP A 250 16.87 11.25 -16.14
C TRP A 250 15.45 11.33 -15.58
N PRO A 251 15.19 12.22 -14.60
CA PRO A 251 13.92 12.25 -13.87
C PRO A 251 12.69 12.51 -14.76
N ASP A 252 12.79 13.36 -15.77
CA ASP A 252 11.72 13.65 -16.71
C ASP A 252 11.32 12.41 -17.53
N THR A 253 12.30 11.70 -18.07
CA THR A 253 12.09 10.44 -18.79
C THR A 253 11.45 9.39 -17.89
N ALA A 254 12.07 9.13 -16.74
CA ALA A 254 11.60 8.11 -15.81
C ALA A 254 10.19 8.40 -15.26
N LEU A 255 9.89 9.64 -14.86
CA LEU A 255 8.57 10.04 -14.36
C LEU A 255 7.48 9.94 -15.44
N SER A 256 7.81 10.26 -16.69
CA SER A 256 6.87 10.13 -17.82
C SER A 256 6.50 8.66 -18.08
N GLU A 257 7.48 7.74 -17.97
CA GLU A 257 7.25 6.31 -18.14
C GLU A 257 6.48 5.68 -16.96
N LEU A 258 6.67 6.19 -15.75
CA LEU A 258 6.01 5.69 -14.54
C LEU A 258 4.52 6.00 -14.46
N SER A 259 3.98 6.86 -15.33
CA SER A 259 2.56 7.25 -15.33
C SER A 259 2.08 7.66 -13.94
N ILE A 260 2.49 8.87 -13.52
CA ILE A 260 2.21 9.40 -12.17
C ILE A 260 0.71 9.62 -11.99
N ASP A 261 0.15 8.97 -10.97
CA ASP A 261 -1.27 8.96 -10.65
C ASP A 261 -1.58 9.53 -9.26
N ARG A 262 -2.85 9.54 -8.86
CA ARG A 262 -3.32 10.00 -7.54
C ARG A 262 -2.86 9.15 -6.35
N ASN A 263 -2.24 8.00 -6.57
CA ASN A 263 -1.63 7.17 -5.55
C ASN A 263 -0.10 7.35 -5.49
N THR A 264 0.41 8.41 -6.12
CA THR A 264 1.84 8.67 -6.20
C THR A 264 2.22 9.94 -5.44
N ALA A 265 3.22 9.84 -4.57
CA ALA A 265 3.96 10.95 -3.98
C ALA A 265 5.28 11.13 -4.73
N VAL A 266 5.62 12.35 -5.11
CA VAL A 266 6.91 12.69 -5.75
C VAL A 266 7.76 13.48 -4.75
N VAL A 267 8.99 13.02 -4.52
CA VAL A 267 9.93 13.55 -3.52
C VAL A 267 11.25 13.89 -4.20
N LEU A 268 11.65 15.15 -4.17
CA LEU A 268 12.86 15.67 -4.81
C LEU A 268 13.92 15.97 -3.75
N LEU A 269 15.06 15.30 -3.82
CA LEU A 269 16.12 15.33 -2.81
C LEU A 269 17.47 15.78 -3.37
N THR A 270 17.61 16.16 -4.64
CA THR A 270 18.91 16.40 -5.25
C THR A 270 19.50 17.78 -4.96
N HIS A 271 18.68 18.80 -4.75
CA HIS A 271 19.06 20.23 -4.72
C HIS A 271 19.65 20.76 -6.03
N ASP A 272 19.69 19.96 -7.10
CA ASP A 272 20.18 20.36 -8.41
C ASP A 272 19.02 20.73 -9.30
N PRO A 273 18.87 22.00 -9.72
CA PRO A 273 17.79 22.41 -10.63
C PRO A 273 17.76 21.64 -11.95
N LYS A 274 18.90 21.09 -12.41
CA LYS A 274 18.96 20.29 -13.63
C LYS A 274 18.21 18.97 -13.51
N LEU A 275 18.06 18.45 -12.31
CA LEU A 275 17.34 17.21 -12.00
C LEU A 275 15.95 17.52 -11.42
N ASP A 276 15.88 18.50 -10.50
CA ASP A 276 14.65 18.83 -9.79
C ASP A 276 13.62 19.54 -10.68
N ASP A 277 14.04 20.50 -11.54
CA ASP A 277 13.09 21.28 -12.34
C ASP A 277 12.38 20.46 -13.41
N PRO A 278 13.03 19.61 -14.24
CA PRO A 278 12.33 18.72 -15.16
C PRO A 278 11.41 17.71 -14.45
N ALA A 279 11.80 17.22 -13.29
CA ALA A 279 10.95 16.36 -12.47
C ALA A 279 9.70 17.08 -11.97
N LEU A 280 9.83 18.35 -11.57
CA LEU A 280 8.71 19.18 -11.13
C LEU A 280 7.73 19.46 -12.27
N GLU A 281 8.21 19.73 -13.48
CA GLU A 281 7.36 19.95 -14.65
C GLU A 281 6.43 18.75 -14.88
N ILE A 282 6.96 17.53 -14.84
CA ILE A 282 6.16 16.30 -14.97
C ILE A 282 5.21 16.12 -13.78
N ALA A 283 5.71 16.31 -12.55
CA ALA A 283 4.91 16.13 -11.34
C ALA A 283 3.75 17.12 -11.24
N LEU A 284 3.96 18.38 -11.58
CA LEU A 284 2.93 19.45 -11.56
C LEU A 284 1.84 19.19 -12.60
N ASN A 285 2.19 18.66 -13.77
CA ASN A 285 1.24 18.26 -14.81
C ASN A 285 0.55 16.91 -14.53
N SER A 286 0.87 16.26 -13.44
CA SER A 286 0.32 14.96 -13.07
C SER A 286 -0.76 15.07 -11.97
N ASN A 287 -1.41 13.93 -11.68
CA ASN A 287 -2.33 13.77 -10.57
C ASN A 287 -1.65 13.33 -9.25
N ALA A 288 -0.34 13.52 -9.08
CA ALA A 288 0.36 13.23 -7.83
C ALA A 288 -0.36 13.87 -6.64
N PHE A 289 -0.67 13.08 -5.59
CA PHE A 289 -1.33 13.62 -4.40
C PHE A 289 -0.39 14.45 -3.52
N TYR A 290 0.92 14.25 -3.68
CA TYR A 290 1.96 14.95 -2.94
C TYR A 290 3.17 15.21 -3.83
N ILE A 291 3.69 16.43 -3.77
CA ILE A 291 4.93 16.85 -4.43
C ILE A 291 5.75 17.57 -3.36
N GLY A 292 6.90 17.02 -2.99
CA GLY A 292 7.74 17.62 -1.97
C GLY A 292 9.17 17.84 -2.46
N ALA A 293 9.78 18.96 -2.08
CA ALA A 293 11.12 19.29 -2.55
C ALA A 293 12.03 19.78 -1.41
N LEU A 294 13.19 19.15 -1.30
CA LEU A 294 14.22 19.49 -0.31
C LEU A 294 14.80 20.87 -0.57
N GLY A 295 15.13 21.60 0.50
CA GLY A 295 15.77 22.92 0.42
C GLY A 295 15.41 23.82 1.59
N SER A 296 15.99 25.01 1.60
CA SER A 296 15.63 26.09 2.52
C SER A 296 14.42 26.88 1.99
N ASN A 297 13.81 27.73 2.81
CA ASN A 297 12.77 28.66 2.35
C ASN A 297 13.25 29.52 1.17
N LYS A 298 14.52 29.95 1.17
CA LYS A 298 15.13 30.69 0.06
C LYS A 298 15.22 29.86 -1.21
N THR A 299 15.63 28.59 -1.09
CA THR A 299 15.69 27.66 -2.22
C THR A 299 14.30 27.38 -2.77
N HIS A 300 13.31 27.24 -1.89
CA HIS A 300 11.93 27.02 -2.28
C HIS A 300 11.35 28.22 -3.04
N ALA A 301 11.53 29.45 -2.53
CA ALA A 301 11.08 30.66 -3.22
C ALA A 301 11.71 30.79 -4.64
N ALA A 302 13.01 30.53 -4.79
CA ALA A 302 13.65 30.52 -6.08
C ALA A 302 13.13 29.39 -7.02
N ARG A 303 12.71 28.26 -6.46
CA ARG A 303 12.09 27.16 -7.21
C ARG A 303 10.73 27.58 -7.74
N ILE A 304 9.88 28.18 -6.91
CA ILE A 304 8.57 28.71 -7.33
C ILE A 304 8.75 29.72 -8.48
N ASP A 305 9.64 30.70 -8.34
CA ASP A 305 9.93 31.69 -9.38
C ASP A 305 10.33 31.03 -10.72
N ARG A 306 11.11 29.92 -10.71
CA ARG A 306 11.45 29.19 -11.93
C ARG A 306 10.25 28.46 -12.55
N MET A 307 9.39 27.85 -11.73
CA MET A 307 8.18 27.17 -12.23
C MET A 307 7.18 28.17 -12.82
N GLU A 308 7.00 29.33 -12.19
CA GLU A 308 6.15 30.40 -12.72
C GLU A 308 6.68 30.95 -14.05
N LYS A 309 8.00 31.09 -14.21
CA LYS A 309 8.63 31.46 -15.48
C LYS A 309 8.45 30.42 -16.59
N LEU A 310 8.27 29.15 -16.22
CA LEU A 310 7.91 28.06 -17.14
C LEU A 310 6.41 28.02 -17.46
N GLY A 311 5.61 28.91 -16.87
CA GLY A 311 4.18 29.06 -17.18
C GLY A 311 3.23 28.36 -16.23
N PHE A 312 3.72 27.81 -15.11
CA PHE A 312 2.86 27.27 -14.08
C PHE A 312 2.21 28.39 -13.26
N ASP A 313 0.91 28.28 -13.02
CA ASP A 313 0.18 29.24 -12.20
C ASP A 313 0.44 29.04 -10.69
N PRO A 314 0.09 30.02 -9.84
CA PRO A 314 0.26 29.92 -8.41
C PRO A 314 -0.51 28.75 -7.76
N GLU A 315 -1.63 28.30 -8.32
CA GLU A 315 -2.39 27.16 -7.81
C GLU A 315 -1.58 25.87 -7.99
N SER A 316 -1.00 25.69 -9.16
CA SER A 316 -0.10 24.56 -9.47
C SER A 316 1.15 24.57 -8.59
N THR A 317 1.82 25.72 -8.47
CA THR A 317 3.07 25.81 -7.70
C THR A 317 2.86 25.66 -6.19
N ASN A 318 1.70 26.02 -5.66
CA ASN A 318 1.31 25.80 -4.26
C ASN A 318 1.15 24.32 -3.89
N ARG A 319 1.08 23.41 -4.88
CA ARG A 319 1.12 21.95 -4.64
C ARG A 319 2.49 21.48 -4.16
N ILE A 320 3.55 22.28 -4.32
CA ILE A 320 4.90 21.92 -3.94
C ILE A 320 5.09 22.16 -2.43
N SER A 321 5.20 21.11 -1.64
CA SER A 321 5.63 21.18 -0.24
C SER A 321 7.13 21.50 -0.18
N GLY A 322 7.48 22.70 0.24
CA GLY A 322 8.87 23.16 0.35
C GLY A 322 9.07 24.20 1.47
N PRO A 323 10.03 24.02 2.35
CA PRO A 323 10.89 22.85 2.56
C PRO A 323 10.13 21.58 2.88
N ILE A 324 10.53 20.47 2.26
CA ILE A 324 9.87 19.16 2.43
C ILE A 324 9.94 18.68 3.89
N GLY A 325 8.86 18.04 4.36
CA GLY A 325 8.78 17.40 5.66
C GLY A 325 8.18 18.26 6.76
N LEU A 326 7.54 17.62 7.73
CA LEU A 326 7.01 18.29 8.92
C LEU A 326 8.14 18.90 9.77
N LYS A 327 7.88 20.06 10.39
CA LYS A 327 8.84 20.74 11.28
C LYS A 327 8.95 20.03 12.63
N ILE A 328 9.70 18.93 12.68
CA ILE A 328 9.92 18.11 13.88
C ILE A 328 11.30 18.38 14.55
N GLY A 329 12.09 19.33 14.03
CA GLY A 329 13.45 19.57 14.51
C GLY A 329 14.48 18.56 13.98
N ALA A 330 14.22 17.90 12.86
CA ALA A 330 15.10 16.91 12.24
C ALA A 330 16.50 17.48 11.97
N SER A 331 17.55 16.77 12.41
CA SER A 331 18.95 17.22 12.37
C SER A 331 19.89 16.29 11.58
N ASN A 332 19.41 15.08 11.20
CA ASN A 332 20.18 14.10 10.43
C ASN A 332 19.35 13.47 9.31
N PRO A 333 19.98 12.76 8.34
CA PRO A 333 19.27 12.18 7.21
C PRO A 333 18.12 11.23 7.57
N ALA A 334 18.24 10.47 8.66
CA ALA A 334 17.18 9.54 9.10
C ALA A 334 15.97 10.30 9.67
N GLU A 335 16.19 11.31 10.48
CA GLU A 335 15.13 12.16 11.03
C GLU A 335 14.41 12.97 9.94
N ILE A 336 15.18 13.45 8.94
CA ILE A 336 14.60 14.11 7.76
C ILE A 336 13.70 13.13 6.99
N ALA A 337 14.14 11.89 6.81
CA ALA A 337 13.31 10.87 6.15
C ALA A 337 12.02 10.58 6.94
N VAL A 338 12.06 10.53 8.28
CA VAL A 338 10.87 10.43 9.14
C VAL A 338 9.94 11.63 8.94
N SER A 339 10.50 12.84 8.94
CA SER A 339 9.76 14.10 8.74
C SER A 339 9.03 14.11 7.39
N ILE A 340 9.70 13.68 6.31
CA ILE A 340 9.14 13.56 4.96
C ILE A 340 8.00 12.53 4.94
N LEU A 341 8.24 11.34 5.45
CA LEU A 341 7.23 10.29 5.48
C LEU A 341 5.99 10.71 6.30
N ALA A 342 6.18 11.37 7.42
CA ALA A 342 5.09 11.90 8.25
C ALA A 342 4.25 12.94 7.49
N GLU A 343 4.86 13.83 6.70
CA GLU A 343 4.14 14.79 5.87
C GLU A 343 3.35 14.09 4.75
N ILE A 344 3.96 13.12 4.05
CA ILE A 344 3.30 12.31 3.03
C ILE A 344 2.05 11.62 3.63
N ILE A 345 2.19 10.98 4.79
CA ILE A 345 1.07 10.31 5.48
C ILE A 345 -0.02 11.33 5.85
N SER A 346 0.35 12.50 6.37
CA SER A 346 -0.59 13.55 6.73
C SER A 346 -1.42 14.00 5.53
N LYS A 347 -0.76 14.28 4.39
CA LYS A 347 -1.44 14.67 3.14
C LYS A 347 -2.32 13.55 2.60
N LEU A 348 -1.83 12.32 2.56
CA LEU A 348 -2.60 11.15 2.12
C LEU A 348 -3.89 10.95 2.93
N ARG A 349 -3.91 11.31 4.22
CA ARG A 349 -5.07 11.16 5.11
C ARG A 349 -6.03 12.35 5.07
N GLN A 350 -5.59 13.51 4.62
CA GLN A 350 -6.44 14.69 4.38
C GLN A 350 -7.22 14.58 3.07
N HIS A 351 -6.74 13.83 2.09
CA HIS A 351 -7.40 13.62 0.79
C HIS A 351 -8.32 12.38 0.77
N LYS A 352 -8.44 11.66 1.85
CA LYS A 352 -9.36 10.53 2.08
C LYS A 352 -10.39 10.91 3.11
#